data_5e1eb41b329f6cd84762a145a89b49a0
#
_entry.id   5e1eb41b329f6cd84762a145a89b49a0
#
_cell.length_a   1.000
_cell.length_b   1.000
_cell.length_c   1.000
_cell.angle_alpha   90.00
_cell.angle_beta   90.00
_cell.angle_gamma   90.00
#
_symmetry.space_group_name_H-M   'P 1'
#
loop_
_entity.id
_entity.type
_entity.pdbx_description
1 polymer ?
#
loop_
_entity_poly.entity_id
_entity_poly.type
_entity_poly.pdbx_seq_one_letter_code
_entity_poly.pdbx_strand_id
1 'polypeptide(L)'
;MMVVIADDLTGAAEIGGLALKYGLMAEITTTVNLHSKADLLIIDTDTRSLSQTAAKAVIREICTGLKELQPTLLFKKIDSVLRGHVLAEIQLQQELLQLPKALIVPANPGLGRTVVNSTYLLNGQPLHQSSFSQDPEFPVYSSGIRELLQAKDGDIQVLPHYAPQPGAGIVVAEVQNSSDLVAWSKTLDADKLVAGAAEFFATILEAMNMRPLVTKESSAILHPPALMICGSAFHKSRAFVKKIEQDGFPVSYMPAALGDASTDTQLFQLWMEATLLQLKQEGKVSIAIHPQMEDDKAHALNIRNRMAEAAAFIAGQATLHEILIEGGSTAAAVMRKLGIDRLYPTMALAPGVTRMRVQGNKELHLTLKPGSYEWPPLDLFPLMQ
;
A
#
# COMPACT_ATOMS: atom_id res chain seq x y z
N MET A 1 21.87 4.02 5.52
CA MET A 1 20.65 3.55 4.84
C MET A 1 19.45 3.91 5.68
N MET A 2 18.41 4.46 5.07
CA MET A 2 17.11 4.71 5.71
C MET A 2 16.26 3.44 5.64
N VAL A 3 15.38 3.23 6.61
CA VAL A 3 14.44 2.10 6.64
C VAL A 3 13.02 2.59 6.87
N VAL A 4 12.10 2.07 6.07
CA VAL A 4 10.66 2.23 6.27
C VAL A 4 10.03 0.86 6.52
N ILE A 5 9.19 0.76 7.57
CA ILE A 5 8.34 -0.40 7.82
C ILE A 5 6.92 -0.02 7.41
N ALA A 6 6.36 -0.66 6.40
CA ALA A 6 4.99 -0.44 5.96
C ALA A 6 4.07 -1.58 6.43
N ASP A 7 2.86 -1.26 6.83
CA ASP A 7 1.86 -2.22 7.29
C ASP A 7 1.12 -2.91 6.14
N ASP A 8 1.23 -2.37 4.92
CA ASP A 8 0.72 -2.98 3.69
C ASP A 8 1.57 -2.64 2.47
N LEU A 9 1.44 -3.46 1.44
CA LEU A 9 2.19 -3.33 0.19
C LEU A 9 1.87 -2.03 -0.57
N THR A 10 0.64 -1.49 -0.46
CA THR A 10 0.31 -0.21 -1.12
C THR A 10 1.06 0.94 -0.48
N GLY A 11 1.17 0.94 0.84
CA GLY A 11 2.00 1.91 1.57
C GLY A 11 3.48 1.78 1.23
N ALA A 12 3.99 0.55 1.11
CA ALA A 12 5.35 0.29 0.69
C ALA A 12 5.63 0.83 -0.73
N ALA A 13 4.73 0.55 -1.68
CA ALA A 13 4.84 1.04 -3.06
C ALA A 13 4.72 2.57 -3.16
N GLU A 14 3.86 3.19 -2.34
CA GLU A 14 3.73 4.65 -2.24
C GLU A 14 5.05 5.31 -1.81
N ILE A 15 5.71 4.75 -0.78
CA ILE A 15 7.03 5.21 -0.33
C ILE A 15 8.10 4.94 -1.42
N GLY A 16 8.01 3.81 -2.13
CA GLY A 16 8.87 3.51 -3.27
C GLY A 16 8.76 4.53 -4.40
N GLY A 17 7.54 4.97 -4.72
CA GLY A 17 7.28 6.06 -5.67
C GLY A 17 7.84 7.41 -5.19
N LEU A 18 7.73 7.70 -3.90
CA LEU A 18 8.37 8.86 -3.28
C LEU A 18 9.90 8.79 -3.39
N ALA A 19 10.50 7.64 -3.11
CA ALA A 19 11.95 7.47 -3.23
C ALA A 19 12.46 7.88 -4.63
N LEU A 20 11.77 7.48 -5.68
CA LEU A 20 12.10 7.87 -7.07
C LEU A 20 12.04 9.39 -7.26
N LYS A 21 11.02 10.03 -6.67
CA LYS A 21 10.87 11.50 -6.74
C LYS A 21 12.05 12.24 -6.10
N TYR A 22 12.70 11.64 -5.10
CA TYR A 22 13.86 12.22 -4.42
C TYR A 22 15.20 11.62 -4.91
N GLY A 23 15.19 10.84 -5.99
CA GLY A 23 16.40 10.26 -6.58
C GLY A 23 17.05 9.16 -5.73
N LEU A 24 16.29 8.54 -4.84
CA LEU A 24 16.77 7.46 -3.97
C LEU A 24 16.60 6.11 -4.64
N MET A 25 17.63 5.28 -4.55
CA MET A 25 17.51 3.86 -4.88
C MET A 25 16.72 3.17 -3.76
N ALA A 26 15.54 2.65 -4.08
CA ALA A 26 14.71 1.94 -3.12
C ALA A 26 14.61 0.45 -3.42
N GLU A 27 14.55 -0.34 -2.36
CA GLU A 27 14.25 -1.77 -2.37
C GLU A 27 13.04 -2.02 -1.47
N ILE A 28 12.01 -2.68 -2.01
CA ILE A 28 10.86 -3.17 -1.23
C ILE A 28 11.05 -4.67 -1.01
N THR A 29 10.93 -5.12 0.23
CA THR A 29 11.12 -6.51 0.62
C THR A 29 10.13 -6.91 1.71
N THR A 30 9.87 -8.20 1.88
CA THR A 30 9.01 -8.72 2.95
C THR A 30 9.77 -9.05 4.24
N THR A 31 11.11 -9.02 4.21
CA THR A 31 11.98 -9.30 5.35
C THR A 31 13.12 -8.29 5.43
N VAL A 32 13.83 -8.24 6.55
CA VAL A 32 15.01 -7.37 6.69
C VAL A 32 16.15 -7.90 5.84
N ASN A 33 16.58 -7.12 4.84
CA ASN A 33 17.75 -7.46 4.02
C ASN A 33 19.01 -6.74 4.53
N LEU A 34 19.82 -7.43 5.31
CA LEU A 34 21.09 -6.90 5.86
C LEU A 34 22.14 -6.57 4.77
N HIS A 35 21.98 -7.09 3.57
CA HIS A 35 22.91 -6.91 2.45
C HIS A 35 22.40 -5.94 1.39
N SER A 36 21.29 -5.26 1.65
CA SER A 36 20.75 -4.25 0.74
C SER A 36 21.77 -3.15 0.45
N LYS A 37 21.82 -2.72 -0.81
CA LYS A 37 22.62 -1.57 -1.27
C LYS A 37 21.77 -0.35 -1.57
N ALA A 38 20.48 -0.42 -1.23
CA ALA A 38 19.55 0.68 -1.43
C ALA A 38 19.85 1.86 -0.48
N ASP A 39 19.52 3.06 -0.91
CA ASP A 39 19.48 4.24 -0.03
C ASP A 39 18.32 4.14 0.95
N LEU A 40 17.23 3.52 0.51
CA LEU A 40 15.99 3.31 1.24
C LEU A 40 15.52 1.85 1.15
N LEU A 41 15.58 1.13 2.27
CA LEU A 41 14.99 -0.20 2.42
C LEU A 41 13.56 -0.05 2.95
N ILE A 42 12.59 -0.58 2.20
CA ILE A 42 11.18 -0.57 2.56
C ILE A 42 10.74 -1.99 2.87
N ILE A 43 10.28 -2.24 4.08
CA ILE A 43 9.86 -3.56 4.53
C ILE A 43 8.34 -3.59 4.57
N ASP A 44 7.73 -4.33 3.65
CA ASP A 44 6.30 -4.62 3.66
C ASP A 44 6.03 -5.76 4.63
N THR A 45 5.33 -5.47 5.71
CA THR A 45 4.99 -6.47 6.72
C THR A 45 3.66 -7.17 6.48
N ASP A 46 2.82 -6.62 5.60
CA ASP A 46 1.44 -7.10 5.29
C ASP A 46 0.63 -7.42 6.57
N THR A 47 0.86 -6.62 7.64
CA THR A 47 0.29 -6.87 8.97
C THR A 47 -1.11 -6.31 9.14
N ARG A 48 -1.55 -5.39 8.29
CA ARG A 48 -2.83 -4.68 8.43
C ARG A 48 -4.01 -5.62 8.55
N SER A 49 -4.06 -6.67 7.73
CA SER A 49 -5.16 -7.64 7.67
C SER A 49 -4.97 -8.88 8.56
N LEU A 50 -3.87 -8.96 9.30
CA LEU A 50 -3.61 -10.06 10.23
C LEU A 50 -4.36 -9.86 11.56
N SER A 51 -4.44 -10.93 12.37
CA SER A 51 -4.80 -10.75 13.77
C SER A 51 -3.72 -9.95 14.51
N GLN A 52 -4.08 -9.22 15.56
CA GLN A 52 -3.11 -8.42 16.31
C GLN A 52 -1.94 -9.27 16.84
N THR A 53 -2.20 -10.51 17.26
CA THR A 53 -1.16 -11.44 17.73
C THR A 53 -0.20 -11.80 16.61
N ALA A 54 -0.71 -12.12 15.42
CA ALA A 54 0.14 -12.42 14.25
C ALA A 54 0.92 -11.19 13.79
N ALA A 55 0.28 -10.01 13.74
CA ALA A 55 0.95 -8.75 13.41
C ALA A 55 2.12 -8.46 14.37
N LYS A 56 1.90 -8.62 15.68
CA LYS A 56 2.97 -8.47 16.69
C LYS A 56 4.11 -9.45 16.51
N ALA A 57 3.84 -10.68 16.07
CA ALA A 57 4.89 -11.67 15.80
C ALA A 57 5.79 -11.22 14.65
N VAL A 58 5.21 -10.75 13.53
CA VAL A 58 5.95 -10.20 12.40
C VAL A 58 6.79 -8.98 12.82
N ILE A 59 6.19 -8.03 13.54
CA ILE A 59 6.94 -6.84 14.02
C ILE A 59 8.11 -7.22 14.90
N ARG A 60 7.98 -8.26 15.74
CA ARG A 60 9.09 -8.73 16.58
C ARG A 60 10.26 -9.26 15.76
N GLU A 61 9.98 -10.01 14.71
CA GLU A 61 10.99 -10.52 13.79
C GLU A 61 11.71 -9.35 13.07
N ILE A 62 10.95 -8.40 12.53
CA ILE A 62 11.52 -7.22 11.86
C ILE A 62 12.39 -6.41 12.82
N CYS A 63 11.94 -6.13 14.04
CA CYS A 63 12.74 -5.39 15.02
C CYS A 63 14.05 -6.08 15.38
N THR A 64 14.10 -7.42 15.37
CA THR A 64 15.34 -8.17 15.59
C THR A 64 16.35 -7.87 14.49
N GLY A 65 15.97 -7.96 13.23
CA GLY A 65 16.84 -7.63 12.10
C GLY A 65 17.28 -6.17 12.06
N LEU A 66 16.40 -5.23 12.49
CA LEU A 66 16.72 -3.80 12.53
C LEU A 66 17.83 -3.45 13.52
N LYS A 67 17.97 -4.19 14.63
CA LYS A 67 19.08 -3.98 15.58
C LYS A 67 20.45 -4.24 14.95
N GLU A 68 20.53 -5.18 14.02
CA GLU A 68 21.76 -5.46 13.27
C GLU A 68 22.02 -4.41 12.18
N LEU A 69 20.95 -3.91 11.55
CA LEU A 69 21.03 -2.98 10.43
C LEU A 69 21.42 -1.56 10.85
N GLN A 70 21.01 -1.10 12.04
CA GLN A 70 21.26 0.24 12.59
C GLN A 70 20.92 1.37 11.58
N PRO A 71 19.67 1.54 11.20
CA PRO A 71 19.28 2.51 10.18
C PRO A 71 19.57 3.96 10.63
N THR A 72 19.94 4.82 9.67
CA THR A 72 20.13 6.27 9.92
C THR A 72 18.82 7.01 10.12
N LEU A 73 17.71 6.47 9.60
CA LEU A 73 16.33 6.90 9.83
C LEU A 73 15.45 5.65 9.84
N LEU A 74 14.64 5.51 10.88
CA LEU A 74 13.58 4.51 10.97
C LEU A 74 12.23 5.20 10.93
N PHE A 75 11.40 4.85 9.94
CA PHE A 75 10.05 5.38 9.78
C PHE A 75 9.03 4.25 9.68
N LYS A 76 7.96 4.32 10.46
CA LYS A 76 6.81 3.42 10.34
C LYS A 76 5.76 4.06 9.42
N LYS A 77 5.64 3.57 8.19
CA LYS A 77 4.54 3.94 7.31
C LYS A 77 3.26 3.26 7.79
N ILE A 78 2.28 4.06 8.08
CA ILE A 78 0.97 3.61 8.56
C ILE A 78 -0.12 3.99 7.56
N ASP A 79 -1.26 3.34 7.67
CA ASP A 79 -2.46 3.79 6.96
C ASP A 79 -2.83 5.22 7.37
N SER A 80 -3.06 6.09 6.39
CA SER A 80 -3.32 7.50 6.65
C SER A 80 -4.63 7.74 7.39
N VAL A 81 -5.60 6.80 7.37
CA VAL A 81 -6.84 6.87 8.16
C VAL A 81 -6.83 5.93 9.37
N LEU A 82 -5.63 5.47 9.78
CA LEU A 82 -5.36 4.71 11.01
C LEU A 82 -6.01 3.30 11.06
N ARG A 83 -6.25 2.67 9.89
CA ARG A 83 -6.72 1.27 9.85
C ARG A 83 -5.60 0.30 10.27
N GLY A 84 -5.99 -0.86 10.78
CA GLY A 84 -5.06 -1.91 11.23
C GLY A 84 -4.59 -1.76 12.67
N HIS A 85 -3.43 -2.28 12.99
CA HIS A 85 -2.91 -2.42 14.36
C HIS A 85 -1.91 -1.32 14.74
N VAL A 86 -2.12 -0.08 14.27
CA VAL A 86 -1.16 1.03 14.35
C VAL A 86 -0.58 1.21 15.76
N LEU A 87 -1.43 1.39 16.77
CA LEU A 87 -0.97 1.64 18.14
C LEU A 87 -0.23 0.42 18.71
N ALA A 88 -0.79 -0.78 18.53
CA ALA A 88 -0.22 -2.00 19.08
C ALA A 88 1.16 -2.34 18.47
N GLU A 89 1.38 -2.03 17.19
CA GLU A 89 2.67 -2.20 16.53
C GLU A 89 3.68 -1.15 17.00
N ILE A 90 3.27 0.10 17.14
CA ILE A 90 4.14 1.19 17.62
C ILE A 90 4.58 0.94 19.07
N GLN A 91 3.67 0.55 19.96
CA GLN A 91 4.00 0.20 21.35
C GLN A 91 5.04 -0.94 21.41
N LEU A 92 4.84 -1.99 20.60
CA LEU A 92 5.79 -3.10 20.54
C LEU A 92 7.16 -2.68 19.98
N GLN A 93 7.19 -1.83 18.94
CA GLN A 93 8.44 -1.31 18.37
C GLN A 93 9.19 -0.44 19.38
N GLN A 94 8.49 0.44 20.12
CA GLN A 94 9.10 1.23 21.20
C GLN A 94 9.77 0.35 22.26
N GLU A 95 9.05 -0.67 22.72
CA GLU A 95 9.58 -1.64 23.70
C GLU A 95 10.82 -2.34 23.17
N LEU A 96 10.75 -2.94 21.99
CA LEU A 96 11.82 -3.76 21.42
C LEU A 96 13.04 -2.95 21.01
N LEU A 97 12.86 -1.72 20.53
CA LEU A 97 13.93 -0.82 20.11
C LEU A 97 14.40 0.11 21.22
N GLN A 98 13.77 0.03 22.41
CA GLN A 98 14.09 0.86 23.58
C GLN A 98 13.98 2.36 23.30
N LEU A 99 12.95 2.77 22.53
CA LEU A 99 12.67 4.15 22.19
C LEU A 99 11.62 4.72 23.15
N PRO A 100 11.96 5.68 24.04
CA PRO A 100 11.01 6.17 25.04
C PRO A 100 9.88 7.00 24.45
N LYS A 101 10.06 7.56 23.25
CA LYS A 101 9.10 8.44 22.59
C LYS A 101 8.62 7.86 21.27
N ALA A 102 7.36 8.12 20.91
CA ALA A 102 6.87 7.94 19.56
C ALA A 102 6.04 9.13 19.09
N LEU A 103 6.12 9.43 17.81
CA LEU A 103 5.32 10.44 17.13
C LEU A 103 4.55 9.80 15.97
N ILE A 104 3.23 9.95 16.00
CA ILE A 104 2.33 9.47 14.95
C ILE A 104 1.77 10.67 14.21
N VAL A 105 2.04 10.81 12.91
CA VAL A 105 1.53 11.87 12.04
C VAL A 105 0.70 11.26 10.91
N PRO A 106 -0.59 10.97 11.16
CA PRO A 106 -1.42 10.26 10.18
C PRO A 106 -1.93 11.16 9.06
N ALA A 107 -1.92 12.47 9.29
CA ALA A 107 -2.46 13.45 8.36
C ALA A 107 -1.74 13.46 7.00
N ASN A 108 -2.50 13.78 5.96
CA ASN A 108 -2.03 14.00 4.60
C ASN A 108 -2.84 15.17 4.02
N PRO A 109 -2.47 16.43 4.35
CA PRO A 109 -3.21 17.63 3.92
C PRO A 109 -3.37 17.73 2.41
N GLY A 110 -2.39 17.27 1.62
CA GLY A 110 -2.45 17.22 0.15
C GLY A 110 -3.60 16.33 -0.38
N LEU A 111 -4.10 15.40 0.44
CA LEU A 111 -5.27 14.57 0.15
C LEU A 111 -6.51 14.98 0.98
N GLY A 112 -6.52 16.18 1.56
CA GLY A 112 -7.60 16.68 2.41
C GLY A 112 -7.76 15.94 3.74
N ARG A 113 -6.72 15.22 4.22
CA ARG A 113 -6.72 14.43 5.46
C ARG A 113 -6.03 15.21 6.56
N THR A 114 -6.79 15.66 7.58
CA THR A 114 -6.29 16.52 8.66
C THR A 114 -6.72 15.97 10.02
N VAL A 115 -6.01 16.39 11.07
CA VAL A 115 -6.36 16.09 12.48
C VAL A 115 -6.49 17.40 13.23
N VAL A 116 -7.68 17.69 13.73
CA VAL A 116 -8.03 18.95 14.40
C VAL A 116 -8.84 18.65 15.65
N ASN A 117 -8.45 19.19 16.79
CA ASN A 117 -9.11 18.96 18.08
C ASN A 117 -9.39 17.48 18.33
N SER A 118 -8.35 16.64 18.18
CA SER A 118 -8.39 15.18 18.34
C SER A 118 -9.37 14.45 17.40
N THR A 119 -9.85 15.12 16.34
CA THR A 119 -10.78 14.56 15.35
C THR A 119 -10.12 14.45 13.99
N TYR A 120 -10.25 13.28 13.37
CA TYR A 120 -9.81 13.05 12.00
C TYR A 120 -10.83 13.54 10.98
N LEU A 121 -10.41 14.42 10.08
CA LEU A 121 -11.25 14.99 9.03
C LEU A 121 -10.76 14.58 7.64
N LEU A 122 -11.70 14.36 6.72
CA LEU A 122 -11.47 14.21 5.29
C LEU A 122 -12.20 15.32 4.55
N ASN A 123 -11.47 16.20 3.88
CA ASN A 123 -12.01 17.40 3.21
C ASN A 123 -12.90 18.24 4.16
N GLY A 124 -12.49 18.38 5.42
CA GLY A 124 -13.22 19.13 6.45
C GLY A 124 -14.43 18.41 7.06
N GLN A 125 -14.76 17.19 6.61
CA GLN A 125 -15.84 16.37 7.17
C GLN A 125 -15.31 15.26 8.07
N PRO A 126 -16.00 14.90 9.15
CA PRO A 126 -15.60 13.78 10.00
C PRO A 126 -15.42 12.48 9.20
N LEU A 127 -14.33 11.76 9.46
CA LEU A 127 -13.92 10.58 8.69
C LEU A 127 -15.03 9.50 8.60
N HIS A 128 -15.77 9.25 9.68
CA HIS A 128 -16.87 8.28 9.71
C HIS A 128 -18.06 8.64 8.80
N GLN A 129 -18.14 9.87 8.30
CA GLN A 129 -19.15 10.31 7.33
C GLN A 129 -18.70 10.18 5.89
N SER A 130 -17.49 9.65 5.66
CA SER A 130 -16.92 9.45 4.33
C SER A 130 -17.14 8.01 3.82
N SER A 131 -16.68 7.74 2.60
CA SER A 131 -16.68 6.38 2.02
C SER A 131 -15.90 5.35 2.83
N PHE A 132 -15.03 5.76 3.76
CA PHE A 132 -14.31 4.84 4.66
C PHE A 132 -15.22 4.15 5.68
N SER A 133 -16.43 4.68 5.94
CA SER A 133 -17.44 3.97 6.76
C SER A 133 -17.96 2.70 6.08
N GLN A 134 -17.82 2.60 4.77
CA GLN A 134 -18.26 1.48 3.94
C GLN A 134 -17.08 0.59 3.48
N ASP A 135 -15.88 0.80 4.04
CA ASP A 135 -14.74 -0.06 3.72
C ASP A 135 -15.04 -1.51 4.10
N PRO A 136 -14.96 -2.47 3.17
CA PRO A 136 -15.38 -3.84 3.42
C PRO A 136 -14.53 -4.57 4.46
N GLU A 137 -13.27 -4.20 4.62
CA GLU A 137 -12.34 -4.86 5.55
C GLU A 137 -12.20 -4.06 6.85
N PHE A 138 -12.08 -2.74 6.77
CA PHE A 138 -11.84 -1.83 7.90
C PHE A 138 -12.85 -0.67 7.93
N PRO A 139 -14.13 -0.92 8.20
CA PRO A 139 -15.12 0.16 8.26
C PRO A 139 -14.83 1.12 9.42
N VAL A 140 -14.87 2.41 9.13
CA VAL A 140 -14.59 3.47 10.11
C VAL A 140 -15.89 3.98 10.71
N TYR A 141 -16.07 3.77 12.03
CA TYR A 141 -17.29 4.17 12.76
C TYR A 141 -17.12 5.40 13.65
N SER A 142 -15.89 5.86 13.85
CA SER A 142 -15.56 7.06 14.63
C SER A 142 -14.58 7.94 13.86
N SER A 143 -14.49 9.20 14.27
CA SER A 143 -13.47 10.13 13.79
C SER A 143 -12.53 10.60 14.91
N GLY A 144 -12.79 10.20 16.15
CA GLY A 144 -11.89 10.48 17.27
C GLY A 144 -10.58 9.70 17.14
N ILE A 145 -9.45 10.36 17.37
CA ILE A 145 -8.13 9.73 17.25
C ILE A 145 -7.96 8.56 18.23
N ARG A 146 -8.50 8.69 19.46
CA ARG A 146 -8.41 7.62 20.47
C ARG A 146 -9.16 6.38 20.02
N GLU A 147 -10.37 6.55 19.51
CA GLU A 147 -11.23 5.47 19.02
C GLU A 147 -10.63 4.80 17.79
N LEU A 148 -10.12 5.58 16.84
CA LEU A 148 -9.46 5.06 15.64
C LEU A 148 -8.24 4.20 15.98
N LEU A 149 -7.46 4.60 16.97
CA LEU A 149 -6.29 3.87 17.47
C LEU A 149 -6.63 2.79 18.51
N GLN A 150 -7.90 2.67 18.92
CA GLN A 150 -8.34 1.79 20.01
C GLN A 150 -7.53 2.01 21.30
N ALA A 151 -7.16 3.28 21.56
CA ALA A 151 -6.30 3.67 22.65
C ALA A 151 -7.06 3.73 23.98
N LYS A 152 -6.45 3.23 25.05
CA LYS A 152 -6.92 3.39 26.43
C LYS A 152 -6.49 4.75 26.99
N ASP A 153 -7.05 5.11 28.15
CA ASP A 153 -6.61 6.31 28.83
C ASP A 153 -5.12 6.22 29.21
N GLY A 154 -4.38 7.26 28.82
CA GLY A 154 -2.94 7.34 29.06
C GLY A 154 -2.05 6.74 27.97
N ASP A 155 -2.60 5.94 27.02
CA ASP A 155 -1.79 5.34 25.95
C ASP A 155 -1.22 6.37 24.99
N ILE A 156 -1.95 7.46 24.72
CA ILE A 156 -1.58 8.49 23.75
C ILE A 156 -1.96 9.90 24.24
N GLN A 157 -1.22 10.89 23.73
CA GLN A 157 -1.57 12.31 23.81
C GLN A 157 -1.75 12.84 22.38
N VAL A 158 -2.87 13.53 22.13
CA VAL A 158 -3.11 14.22 20.84
C VAL A 158 -2.76 15.68 21.04
N LEU A 159 -1.75 16.18 20.31
CA LEU A 159 -1.17 17.52 20.57
C LEU A 159 -0.99 18.31 19.28
N PRO A 160 -1.17 19.64 19.30
CA PRO A 160 -0.68 20.52 18.25
C PRO A 160 0.84 20.70 18.36
N HIS A 161 1.51 21.06 17.27
CA HIS A 161 2.98 21.15 17.20
C HIS A 161 3.62 22.16 18.16
N TYR A 162 2.87 23.16 18.58
CA TYR A 162 3.34 24.19 19.52
C TYR A 162 3.17 23.81 21.01
N ALA A 163 2.49 22.70 21.30
CA ALA A 163 2.34 22.23 22.66
C ALA A 163 3.63 21.59 23.18
N PRO A 164 3.95 21.70 24.49
CA PRO A 164 5.06 20.98 25.09
C PRO A 164 4.92 19.47 24.89
N GLN A 165 5.97 18.84 24.35
CA GLN A 165 5.98 17.40 24.18
C GLN A 165 6.42 16.67 25.45
N PRO A 166 5.82 15.53 25.80
CA PRO A 166 6.24 14.73 26.93
C PRO A 166 7.63 14.13 26.72
N GLY A 167 8.36 13.91 27.82
CA GLY A 167 9.67 13.26 27.79
C GLY A 167 9.64 11.77 27.44
N ALA A 168 8.46 11.13 27.51
CA ALA A 168 8.21 9.73 27.13
C ALA A 168 6.74 9.54 26.73
N GLY A 169 6.45 8.44 26.03
CA GLY A 169 5.10 8.07 25.58
C GLY A 169 4.85 8.33 24.11
N ILE A 170 3.59 8.26 23.71
CA ILE A 170 3.15 8.36 22.31
C ILE A 170 2.37 9.65 22.09
N VAL A 171 2.84 10.48 21.17
CA VAL A 171 2.15 11.68 20.72
C VAL A 171 1.54 11.43 19.35
N VAL A 172 0.26 11.78 19.19
CA VAL A 172 -0.38 11.86 17.87
C VAL A 172 -0.50 13.33 17.49
N ALA A 173 0.01 13.65 16.32
CA ALA A 173 0.10 15.02 15.84
C ALA A 173 -1.25 15.56 15.36
N GLU A 174 -1.66 16.72 15.84
CA GLU A 174 -2.63 17.55 15.16
C GLU A 174 -1.95 18.24 13.97
N VAL A 175 -2.62 18.20 12.83
CA VAL A 175 -2.13 18.77 11.57
C VAL A 175 -3.32 19.26 10.75
N GLN A 176 -3.34 20.56 10.47
CA GLN A 176 -4.37 21.21 9.65
C GLN A 176 -3.92 21.48 8.21
N ASN A 177 -2.60 21.64 8.03
CA ASN A 177 -2.00 22.01 6.74
C ASN A 177 -0.54 21.53 6.66
N SER A 178 0.09 21.69 5.49
CA SER A 178 1.46 21.22 5.27
C SER A 178 2.51 21.97 6.10
N SER A 179 2.26 23.20 6.56
CA SER A 179 3.20 23.91 7.45
C SER A 179 3.27 23.26 8.84
N ASP A 180 2.19 22.63 9.30
CA ASP A 180 2.21 21.87 10.55
C ASP A 180 3.07 20.60 10.41
N LEU A 181 3.05 19.94 9.21
CA LEU A 181 3.96 18.82 8.94
C LEU A 181 5.43 19.26 9.05
N VAL A 182 5.76 20.42 8.47
CA VAL A 182 7.11 20.98 8.58
C VAL A 182 7.46 21.32 10.04
N ALA A 183 6.53 21.84 10.82
CA ALA A 183 6.76 22.09 12.24
C ALA A 183 7.03 20.79 13.01
N TRP A 184 6.25 19.75 12.77
CA TRP A 184 6.45 18.43 13.37
C TRP A 184 7.76 17.78 12.96
N SER A 185 8.20 17.90 11.71
CA SER A 185 9.48 17.33 11.26
C SER A 185 10.69 17.91 11.99
N LYS A 186 10.59 19.13 12.53
CA LYS A 186 11.65 19.78 13.33
C LYS A 186 11.73 19.26 14.76
N THR A 187 10.75 18.48 15.22
CA THR A 187 10.73 17.92 16.58
C THR A 187 11.34 16.52 16.67
N LEU A 188 11.86 16.00 15.56
CA LEU A 188 12.43 14.66 15.51
C LEU A 188 13.78 14.61 16.21
N ASP A 189 14.00 13.54 16.95
CA ASP A 189 15.25 13.22 17.63
C ASP A 189 15.54 11.72 17.57
N ALA A 190 16.75 11.32 18.00
CA ALA A 190 17.21 9.93 17.91
C ALA A 190 16.44 8.97 18.83
N ASP A 191 15.77 9.48 19.87
CA ASP A 191 15.07 8.67 20.87
C ASP A 191 13.59 8.49 20.52
N LYS A 192 13.18 8.89 19.30
CA LYS A 192 11.79 8.93 18.88
C LYS A 192 11.50 7.97 17.75
N LEU A 193 10.58 7.03 17.96
CA LEU A 193 9.98 6.26 16.86
C LEU A 193 9.04 7.17 16.06
N VAL A 194 9.27 7.28 14.77
CA VAL A 194 8.49 8.15 13.90
C VAL A 194 7.55 7.31 13.03
N ALA A 195 6.27 7.63 13.06
CA ALA A 195 5.24 6.97 12.25
C ALA A 195 4.37 8.00 11.53
N GLY A 196 3.92 7.67 10.33
CA GLY A 196 3.04 8.61 9.63
C GLY A 196 2.63 8.18 8.22
N ALA A 197 1.88 9.08 7.57
CA ALA A 197 1.52 8.98 6.18
C ALA A 197 2.68 9.38 5.25
N ALA A 198 2.52 9.13 3.95
CA ALA A 198 3.58 9.36 2.96
C ALA A 198 3.98 10.84 2.84
N GLU A 199 3.03 11.79 2.99
CA GLU A 199 3.36 13.23 2.93
C GLU A 199 4.28 13.65 4.09
N PHE A 200 4.11 13.06 5.28
CA PHE A 200 5.01 13.34 6.39
C PHE A 200 6.41 12.77 6.14
N PHE A 201 6.52 11.58 5.55
CA PHE A 201 7.82 11.03 5.14
C PHE A 201 8.52 11.94 4.11
N ALA A 202 7.78 12.45 3.11
CA ALA A 202 8.30 13.44 2.16
C ALA A 202 8.81 14.69 2.87
N THR A 203 8.05 15.22 3.85
CA THR A 203 8.44 16.39 4.65
C THR A 203 9.72 16.12 5.44
N ILE A 204 9.92 14.91 5.95
CA ILE A 204 11.17 14.53 6.63
C ILE A 204 12.36 14.54 5.64
N LEU A 205 12.19 13.98 4.44
CA LEU A 205 13.24 14.01 3.42
C LEU A 205 13.63 15.45 3.06
N GLU A 206 12.65 16.35 2.94
CA GLU A 206 12.91 17.77 2.69
C GLU A 206 13.63 18.45 3.87
N ALA A 207 13.27 18.11 5.12
CA ALA A 207 13.96 18.58 6.31
C ALA A 207 15.42 18.07 6.39
N MET A 208 15.72 16.92 5.77
CA MET A 208 17.08 16.39 5.57
C MET A 208 17.81 17.03 4.37
N ASN A 209 17.29 18.14 3.83
CA ASN A 209 17.80 18.86 2.67
C ASN A 209 17.74 18.08 1.33
N MET A 210 16.96 17.03 1.24
CA MET A 210 16.70 16.37 -0.04
C MET A 210 15.71 17.21 -0.85
N ARG A 211 15.92 17.29 -2.15
CA ARG A 211 15.06 18.03 -3.06
C ARG A 211 14.41 17.09 -4.05
N PRO A 212 13.10 17.24 -4.31
CA PRO A 212 12.46 16.45 -5.34
C PRO A 212 13.07 16.78 -6.71
N LEU A 213 13.30 15.73 -7.49
CA LEU A 213 13.76 15.86 -8.86
C LEU A 213 12.66 16.48 -9.72
N VAL A 214 13.03 17.35 -10.64
CA VAL A 214 12.13 17.83 -11.68
C VAL A 214 12.01 16.72 -12.72
N THR A 215 11.04 15.83 -12.55
CA THR A 215 10.76 14.79 -13.53
C THR A 215 9.75 15.32 -14.55
N LYS A 216 10.05 15.14 -15.85
CA LYS A 216 9.00 15.28 -16.87
C LYS A 216 8.01 14.13 -16.69
N GLU A 217 6.73 14.42 -16.76
CA GLU A 217 5.70 13.38 -16.85
C GLU A 217 6.05 12.48 -18.05
N SER A 218 6.46 11.26 -17.76
CA SER A 218 6.67 10.24 -18.78
C SER A 218 5.50 9.28 -18.72
N SER A 219 4.74 9.18 -19.79
CA SER A 219 3.81 8.07 -19.97
C SER A 219 4.63 6.77 -19.96
N ALA A 220 4.26 5.84 -19.08
CA ALA A 220 4.90 4.54 -19.10
C ALA A 220 4.42 3.76 -20.31
N ILE A 221 5.35 3.41 -21.17
CA ILE A 221 5.08 2.39 -22.19
C ILE A 221 5.10 1.05 -21.48
N LEU A 222 3.93 0.41 -21.36
CA LEU A 222 3.81 -0.92 -20.82
C LEU A 222 4.06 -1.93 -21.95
N HIS A 223 4.81 -2.98 -21.66
CA HIS A 223 5.20 -3.96 -22.66
C HIS A 223 4.37 -5.24 -22.54
N PRO A 224 3.75 -5.72 -23.65
CA PRO A 224 3.10 -7.02 -23.66
C PRO A 224 4.14 -8.16 -23.56
N PRO A 225 3.73 -9.36 -23.06
CA PRO A 225 2.43 -9.73 -22.54
C PRO A 225 2.14 -9.13 -21.16
N ALA A 226 0.88 -8.66 -20.97
CA ALA A 226 0.48 -7.98 -19.76
C ALA A 226 -0.80 -8.57 -19.14
N LEU A 227 -0.77 -8.78 -17.83
CA LEU A 227 -1.91 -9.22 -17.02
C LEU A 227 -2.33 -8.07 -16.09
N MET A 228 -3.58 -7.62 -16.19
CA MET A 228 -4.18 -6.70 -15.24
C MET A 228 -5.09 -7.46 -14.27
N ILE A 229 -5.07 -7.11 -12.97
CA ILE A 229 -5.84 -7.78 -11.93
C ILE A 229 -6.69 -6.75 -11.21
N CYS A 230 -8.00 -6.76 -11.46
CA CYS A 230 -9.00 -5.86 -10.89
C CYS A 230 -9.89 -6.65 -9.91
N GLY A 231 -9.33 -6.96 -8.74
CA GLY A 231 -9.99 -7.74 -7.68
C GLY A 231 -10.81 -6.90 -6.69
N SER A 232 -11.04 -5.62 -6.97
CA SER A 232 -11.75 -4.71 -6.08
C SER A 232 -13.21 -4.54 -6.50
N ALA A 233 -14.12 -4.64 -5.54
CA ALA A 233 -15.53 -4.43 -5.74
C ALA A 233 -15.95 -2.94 -5.65
N PHE A 234 -15.03 -2.02 -5.34
CA PHE A 234 -15.32 -0.59 -5.31
C PHE A 234 -15.93 -0.10 -6.64
N HIS A 235 -16.92 0.79 -6.54
CA HIS A 235 -17.62 1.36 -7.69
C HIS A 235 -16.66 1.96 -8.75
N LYS A 236 -15.61 2.65 -8.30
CA LYS A 236 -14.59 3.22 -9.22
C LYS A 236 -13.83 2.14 -9.99
N SER A 237 -13.54 1.02 -9.35
CA SER A 237 -12.88 -0.14 -9.95
C SER A 237 -13.74 -0.77 -11.04
N ARG A 238 -15.01 -1.02 -10.73
CA ARG A 238 -15.99 -1.54 -11.70
C ARG A 238 -16.20 -0.58 -12.89
N ALA A 239 -16.27 0.72 -12.62
CA ALA A 239 -16.38 1.73 -13.68
C ALA A 239 -15.14 1.74 -14.58
N PHE A 240 -13.95 1.61 -14.01
CA PHE A 240 -12.70 1.50 -14.76
C PHE A 240 -12.68 0.25 -15.64
N VAL A 241 -13.00 -0.94 -15.08
CA VAL A 241 -13.04 -2.19 -15.85
C VAL A 241 -14.01 -2.09 -17.03
N LYS A 242 -15.23 -1.55 -16.80
CA LYS A 242 -16.21 -1.32 -17.85
C LYS A 242 -15.68 -0.37 -18.93
N LYS A 243 -14.96 0.67 -18.54
CA LYS A 243 -14.37 1.63 -19.48
C LYS A 243 -13.31 0.97 -20.36
N ILE A 244 -12.34 0.25 -19.79
CA ILE A 244 -11.28 -0.41 -20.58
C ILE A 244 -11.85 -1.47 -21.52
N GLU A 245 -12.92 -2.18 -21.11
CA GLU A 245 -13.63 -3.13 -21.96
C GLU A 245 -14.28 -2.43 -23.17
N GLN A 246 -14.94 -1.27 -22.95
CA GLN A 246 -15.50 -0.44 -24.02
C GLN A 246 -14.43 0.12 -24.97
N ASP A 247 -13.24 0.38 -24.43
CA ASP A 247 -12.07 0.85 -25.19
C ASP A 247 -11.34 -0.32 -25.92
N GLY A 248 -11.90 -1.54 -25.89
CA GLY A 248 -11.40 -2.72 -26.60
C GLY A 248 -10.28 -3.48 -25.86
N PHE A 249 -10.09 -3.23 -24.55
CA PHE A 249 -9.16 -4.03 -23.78
C PHE A 249 -9.82 -5.37 -23.37
N PRO A 250 -9.16 -6.53 -23.60
CA PRO A 250 -9.74 -7.83 -23.28
C PRO A 250 -9.98 -7.97 -21.77
N VAL A 251 -11.21 -8.28 -21.37
CA VAL A 251 -11.59 -8.51 -19.98
C VAL A 251 -12.12 -9.94 -19.81
N SER A 252 -11.52 -10.68 -18.88
CA SER A 252 -11.94 -12.02 -18.46
C SER A 252 -12.59 -11.93 -17.08
N TYR A 253 -13.89 -11.94 -17.02
CA TYR A 253 -14.61 -11.90 -15.74
C TYR A 253 -14.57 -13.25 -15.05
N MET A 254 -14.19 -13.26 -13.76
CA MET A 254 -14.29 -14.43 -12.92
C MET A 254 -15.77 -14.85 -12.81
N PRO A 255 -16.14 -16.09 -13.15
CA PRO A 255 -17.52 -16.54 -13.01
C PRO A 255 -18.11 -16.27 -11.63
N ALA A 256 -19.33 -15.75 -11.55
CA ALA A 256 -19.96 -15.37 -10.29
C ALA A 256 -20.03 -16.53 -9.28
N ALA A 257 -20.27 -17.75 -9.76
CA ALA A 257 -20.29 -18.96 -8.93
C ALA A 257 -18.96 -19.26 -8.22
N LEU A 258 -17.84 -18.68 -8.66
CA LEU A 258 -16.53 -18.85 -8.00
C LEU A 258 -16.29 -17.84 -6.87
N GLY A 259 -17.18 -16.88 -6.68
CA GLY A 259 -17.14 -15.95 -5.56
C GLY A 259 -17.46 -16.61 -4.22
N ASP A 260 -18.34 -17.60 -4.25
CA ASP A 260 -18.67 -18.41 -3.09
C ASP A 260 -17.51 -19.36 -2.73
N ALA A 261 -17.54 -19.89 -1.51
CA ALA A 261 -16.60 -20.92 -1.08
C ALA A 261 -16.79 -22.27 -1.81
N SER A 262 -17.62 -22.30 -2.86
CA SER A 262 -17.85 -23.48 -3.66
C SER A 262 -16.57 -23.93 -4.35
N THR A 263 -16.28 -25.21 -4.28
CA THR A 263 -15.08 -25.85 -4.79
C THR A 263 -15.24 -26.32 -6.24
N ASP A 264 -15.92 -25.56 -7.10
CA ASP A 264 -15.98 -25.91 -8.52
C ASP A 264 -14.62 -25.69 -9.19
N THR A 265 -13.75 -26.68 -8.97
CA THR A 265 -12.40 -26.70 -9.54
C THR A 265 -12.43 -26.79 -11.07
N GLN A 266 -13.43 -27.42 -11.65
CA GLN A 266 -13.55 -27.54 -13.09
C GLN A 266 -13.91 -26.20 -13.74
N LEU A 267 -14.88 -25.47 -13.20
CA LEU A 267 -15.24 -24.13 -13.67
C LEU A 267 -14.06 -23.16 -13.55
N PHE A 268 -13.35 -23.23 -12.41
CA PHE A 268 -12.16 -22.41 -12.19
C PHE A 268 -11.06 -22.69 -13.20
N GLN A 269 -10.77 -23.97 -13.47
CA GLN A 269 -9.78 -24.39 -14.45
C GLN A 269 -10.14 -23.90 -15.86
N LEU A 270 -11.40 -24.09 -16.29
CA LEU A 270 -11.88 -23.63 -17.60
C LEU A 270 -11.74 -22.11 -17.75
N TRP A 271 -12.05 -21.34 -16.70
CA TRP A 271 -11.88 -19.90 -16.73
C TRP A 271 -10.41 -19.48 -16.86
N MET A 272 -9.50 -20.11 -16.12
CA MET A 272 -8.06 -19.82 -16.22
C MET A 272 -7.50 -20.14 -17.60
N GLU A 273 -7.90 -21.27 -18.19
CA GLU A 273 -7.47 -21.69 -19.55
C GLU A 273 -8.00 -20.74 -20.63
N ALA A 274 -9.26 -20.33 -20.53
CA ALA A 274 -9.84 -19.34 -21.43
C ALA A 274 -9.13 -17.99 -21.33
N THR A 275 -8.81 -17.54 -20.10
CA THR A 275 -8.07 -16.30 -19.85
C THR A 275 -6.65 -16.38 -20.44
N LEU A 276 -5.97 -17.52 -20.27
CA LEU A 276 -4.63 -17.73 -20.83
C LEU A 276 -4.66 -17.71 -22.36
N LEU A 277 -5.68 -18.33 -22.98
CA LEU A 277 -5.85 -18.28 -24.43
C LEU A 277 -6.05 -16.86 -24.93
N GLN A 278 -6.90 -16.07 -24.26
CA GLN A 278 -7.13 -14.67 -24.58
C GLN A 278 -5.83 -13.84 -24.45
N LEU A 279 -5.05 -14.05 -23.38
CA LEU A 279 -3.74 -13.39 -23.23
C LEU A 279 -2.78 -13.73 -24.39
N LYS A 280 -2.72 -14.99 -24.81
CA LYS A 280 -1.86 -15.42 -25.92
C LYS A 280 -2.27 -14.84 -27.26
N GLN A 281 -3.56 -14.62 -27.48
CA GLN A 281 -4.09 -14.04 -28.72
C GLN A 281 -3.90 -12.53 -28.78
N GLU A 282 -4.16 -11.84 -27.66
CA GLU A 282 -4.24 -10.38 -27.61
C GLU A 282 -2.96 -9.71 -27.03
N GLY A 283 -2.05 -10.51 -26.46
CA GLY A 283 -0.88 -10.01 -25.74
C GLY A 283 -1.20 -9.32 -24.41
N LYS A 284 -2.47 -9.19 -24.06
CA LYS A 284 -2.93 -8.52 -22.82
C LYS A 284 -4.29 -9.06 -22.40
N VAL A 285 -4.56 -9.06 -21.10
CA VAL A 285 -5.89 -9.39 -20.56
C VAL A 285 -6.05 -8.78 -19.15
N SER A 286 -7.27 -8.37 -18.84
CA SER A 286 -7.66 -8.03 -17.46
C SER A 286 -8.50 -9.15 -16.87
N ILE A 287 -8.13 -9.67 -15.71
CA ILE A 287 -9.03 -10.48 -14.89
C ILE A 287 -9.78 -9.57 -13.92
N ALA A 288 -11.09 -9.73 -13.84
CA ALA A 288 -11.94 -8.85 -13.06
C ALA A 288 -13.04 -9.62 -12.34
N ILE A 289 -13.60 -9.02 -11.28
CA ILE A 289 -14.76 -9.53 -10.57
C ILE A 289 -15.99 -9.39 -11.48
N HIS A 290 -16.84 -10.45 -11.53
CA HIS A 290 -18.06 -10.39 -12.31
C HIS A 290 -18.98 -9.24 -11.84
N PRO A 291 -19.59 -8.48 -12.77
CA PRO A 291 -20.42 -7.31 -12.41
C PRO A 291 -21.59 -7.62 -11.47
N GLN A 292 -22.12 -8.84 -11.51
CA GLN A 292 -23.24 -9.31 -10.67
C GLN A 292 -22.82 -9.77 -9.26
N MET A 293 -21.53 -9.86 -8.97
CA MET A 293 -21.07 -10.26 -7.62
C MET A 293 -21.29 -9.11 -6.65
N GLU A 294 -21.93 -9.41 -5.53
CA GLU A 294 -22.14 -8.45 -4.46
C GLU A 294 -20.87 -8.20 -3.65
N ASP A 295 -20.80 -7.02 -3.01
CA ASP A 295 -19.75 -6.63 -2.09
C ASP A 295 -20.00 -7.28 -0.72
N ASP A 296 -19.61 -8.55 -0.56
CA ASP A 296 -19.72 -9.25 0.71
C ASP A 296 -18.32 -9.56 1.27
N LYS A 297 -18.11 -9.24 2.55
CA LYS A 297 -16.87 -9.55 3.27
C LYS A 297 -16.53 -11.04 3.26
N ALA A 298 -17.54 -11.91 3.33
CA ALA A 298 -17.35 -13.35 3.30
C ALA A 298 -16.70 -13.83 2.00
N HIS A 299 -16.98 -13.15 0.90
CA HIS A 299 -16.44 -13.47 -0.43
C HIS A 299 -15.10 -12.81 -0.74
N ALA A 300 -14.78 -11.68 -0.09
CA ALA A 300 -13.58 -10.89 -0.40
C ALA A 300 -12.27 -11.70 -0.28
N LEU A 301 -12.15 -12.53 0.74
CA LEU A 301 -10.98 -13.40 0.94
C LEU A 301 -10.87 -14.47 -0.15
N ASN A 302 -11.99 -15.10 -0.50
CA ASN A 302 -12.04 -16.11 -1.55
C ASN A 302 -11.72 -15.53 -2.92
N ILE A 303 -12.32 -14.40 -3.27
CA ILE A 303 -12.05 -13.66 -4.52
C ILE A 303 -10.56 -13.32 -4.61
N ARG A 304 -9.97 -12.75 -3.57
CA ARG A 304 -8.53 -12.43 -3.51
C ARG A 304 -7.67 -13.66 -3.79
N ASN A 305 -7.96 -14.79 -3.14
CA ASN A 305 -7.19 -16.02 -3.30
C ASN A 305 -7.35 -16.58 -4.72
N ARG A 306 -8.57 -16.59 -5.29
CA ARG A 306 -8.83 -17.03 -6.66
C ARG A 306 -8.14 -16.16 -7.70
N MET A 307 -8.14 -14.85 -7.52
CA MET A 307 -7.39 -13.92 -8.40
C MET A 307 -5.89 -14.19 -8.34
N ALA A 308 -5.33 -14.45 -7.14
CA ALA A 308 -3.92 -14.78 -7.00
C ALA A 308 -3.56 -16.15 -7.60
N GLU A 309 -4.43 -17.15 -7.48
CA GLU A 309 -4.26 -18.46 -8.11
C GLU A 309 -4.32 -18.38 -9.63
N ALA A 310 -5.27 -17.61 -10.18
CA ALA A 310 -5.35 -17.37 -11.61
C ALA A 310 -4.12 -16.65 -12.16
N ALA A 311 -3.64 -15.62 -11.45
CA ALA A 311 -2.40 -14.92 -11.81
C ALA A 311 -1.19 -15.86 -11.81
N ALA A 312 -1.07 -16.73 -10.80
CA ALA A 312 0.03 -17.70 -10.72
C ALA A 312 -0.05 -18.76 -11.84
N PHE A 313 -1.25 -19.26 -12.15
CA PHE A 313 -1.46 -20.18 -13.27
C PHE A 313 -1.03 -19.55 -14.61
N ILE A 314 -1.48 -18.32 -14.87
CA ILE A 314 -1.17 -17.60 -16.12
C ILE A 314 0.34 -17.33 -16.20
N ALA A 315 0.97 -16.84 -15.14
CA ALA A 315 2.40 -16.57 -15.11
C ALA A 315 3.27 -17.84 -15.23
N GLY A 316 2.74 -18.99 -14.82
CA GLY A 316 3.40 -20.29 -15.01
C GLY A 316 3.30 -20.83 -16.45
N GLN A 317 2.39 -20.30 -17.28
CA GLN A 317 2.11 -20.79 -18.66
C GLN A 317 2.44 -19.75 -19.75
N ALA A 318 2.76 -18.52 -19.37
CA ALA A 318 3.11 -17.44 -20.28
C ALA A 318 4.20 -16.55 -19.67
N THR A 319 5.15 -16.11 -20.47
CA THR A 319 6.11 -15.08 -20.05
C THR A 319 5.38 -13.75 -20.01
N LEU A 320 5.28 -13.16 -18.79
CA LEU A 320 4.69 -11.84 -18.58
C LEU A 320 5.79 -10.79 -18.49
N HIS A 321 5.54 -9.60 -19.04
CA HIS A 321 6.38 -8.42 -18.82
C HIS A 321 5.76 -7.42 -17.84
N GLU A 322 4.42 -7.38 -17.79
CA GLU A 322 3.70 -6.48 -16.89
C GLU A 322 2.61 -7.24 -16.12
N ILE A 323 2.56 -7.02 -14.81
CA ILE A 323 1.45 -7.38 -13.95
C ILE A 323 0.95 -6.09 -13.28
N LEU A 324 -0.27 -5.67 -13.60
CA LEU A 324 -0.89 -4.50 -13.01
C LEU A 324 -1.93 -4.95 -11.99
N ILE A 325 -1.83 -4.50 -10.74
CA ILE A 325 -2.69 -5.00 -9.67
C ILE A 325 -3.38 -3.83 -8.97
N GLU A 326 -4.67 -3.99 -8.78
CA GLU A 326 -5.47 -3.10 -7.96
C GLU A 326 -5.70 -3.68 -6.56
N GLY A 327 -5.29 -2.93 -5.54
CA GLY A 327 -5.45 -3.28 -4.13
C GLY A 327 -4.26 -4.01 -3.52
N GLY A 328 -3.87 -3.56 -2.31
CA GLY A 328 -2.69 -4.08 -1.60
C GLY A 328 -2.82 -5.54 -1.21
N SER A 329 -3.94 -5.94 -0.64
CA SER A 329 -4.15 -7.33 -0.20
C SER A 329 -4.20 -8.32 -1.37
N THR A 330 -4.73 -7.92 -2.54
CA THR A 330 -4.65 -8.73 -3.77
C THR A 330 -3.21 -8.84 -4.26
N ALA A 331 -2.47 -7.74 -4.27
CA ALA A 331 -1.08 -7.72 -4.70
C ALA A 331 -0.19 -8.58 -3.79
N ALA A 332 -0.35 -8.48 -2.47
CA ALA A 332 0.37 -9.32 -1.52
C ALA A 332 0.06 -10.82 -1.72
N ALA A 333 -1.20 -11.17 -2.00
CA ALA A 333 -1.59 -12.55 -2.32
C ALA A 333 -0.95 -13.04 -3.63
N VAL A 334 -0.92 -12.22 -4.68
CA VAL A 334 -0.27 -12.52 -5.96
C VAL A 334 1.23 -12.71 -5.77
N MET A 335 1.90 -11.79 -5.07
CA MET A 335 3.34 -11.88 -4.79
C MET A 335 3.68 -13.18 -4.06
N ARG A 336 2.93 -13.54 -3.02
CA ARG A 336 3.12 -14.82 -2.30
C ARG A 336 2.98 -16.03 -3.20
N LYS A 337 1.97 -16.06 -4.09
CA LYS A 337 1.75 -17.17 -5.04
C LYS A 337 2.85 -17.26 -6.10
N LEU A 338 3.42 -16.13 -6.51
CA LEU A 338 4.51 -16.06 -7.50
C LEU A 338 5.90 -16.19 -6.87
N GLY A 339 6.02 -16.27 -5.53
CA GLY A 339 7.31 -16.31 -4.84
C GLY A 339 8.11 -14.99 -4.99
N ILE A 340 7.42 -13.87 -5.17
CA ILE A 340 8.04 -12.54 -5.26
C ILE A 340 8.17 -11.97 -3.85
N ASP A 341 9.39 -11.81 -3.39
CA ASP A 341 9.73 -11.27 -2.06
C ASP A 341 10.43 -9.91 -2.13
N ARG A 342 10.82 -9.47 -3.35
CA ARG A 342 11.58 -8.24 -3.52
C ARG A 342 11.26 -7.51 -4.83
N LEU A 343 11.08 -6.20 -4.69
CA LEU A 343 10.72 -5.30 -5.79
C LEU A 343 11.64 -4.05 -5.78
N TYR A 344 11.91 -3.52 -6.95
CA TYR A 344 12.67 -2.28 -7.13
C TYR A 344 11.79 -1.24 -7.85
N PRO A 345 11.39 -0.15 -7.20
CA PRO A 345 10.66 0.94 -7.84
C PRO A 345 11.41 1.47 -9.06
N THR A 346 10.72 1.62 -10.17
CA THR A 346 11.29 2.10 -11.45
C THR A 346 10.58 3.33 -11.99
N MET A 347 9.28 3.48 -11.70
CA MET A 347 8.50 4.62 -12.17
C MET A 347 7.32 4.90 -11.24
N ALA A 348 7.12 6.17 -10.87
CA ALA A 348 5.90 6.64 -10.24
C ALA A 348 4.96 7.14 -11.33
N LEU A 349 3.84 6.42 -11.57
CA LEU A 349 2.88 6.74 -12.64
C LEU A 349 1.88 7.81 -12.21
N ALA A 350 1.52 7.80 -10.93
CA ALA A 350 0.69 8.78 -10.26
C ALA A 350 0.95 8.72 -8.75
N PRO A 351 0.45 9.65 -7.94
CA PRO A 351 0.48 9.51 -6.48
C PRO A 351 -0.08 8.14 -6.06
N GLY A 352 0.73 7.35 -5.35
CA GLY A 352 0.38 6.00 -4.91
C GLY A 352 0.36 4.91 -5.98
N VAL A 353 0.61 5.21 -7.26
CA VAL A 353 0.69 4.21 -8.33
C VAL A 353 2.14 4.04 -8.78
N THR A 354 2.73 2.93 -8.42
CA THR A 354 4.18 2.70 -8.63
C THR A 354 4.41 1.44 -9.45
N ARG A 355 5.22 1.56 -10.51
CA ARG A 355 5.75 0.45 -11.30
C ARG A 355 7.09 0.03 -10.73
N MET A 356 7.26 -1.27 -10.54
CA MET A 356 8.40 -1.87 -9.83
C MET A 356 8.91 -3.08 -10.60
N ARG A 357 10.22 -3.21 -10.72
CA ARG A 357 10.86 -4.38 -11.32
C ARG A 357 10.95 -5.50 -10.30
N VAL A 358 10.66 -6.73 -10.72
CA VAL A 358 10.76 -7.93 -9.88
C VAL A 358 12.21 -8.39 -9.78
N GLN A 359 12.66 -8.77 -8.57
CA GLN A 359 13.96 -9.37 -8.38
C GLN A 359 14.09 -10.69 -9.16
N GLY A 360 15.29 -10.93 -9.72
CA GLY A 360 15.55 -12.15 -10.48
C GLY A 360 14.98 -12.20 -11.88
N ASN A 361 14.02 -11.32 -12.20
CA ASN A 361 13.44 -11.20 -13.54
C ASN A 361 13.48 -9.73 -13.99
N LYS A 362 14.43 -9.38 -14.86
CA LYS A 362 14.63 -7.99 -15.30
C LYS A 362 13.53 -7.48 -16.23
N GLU A 363 12.83 -8.38 -16.88
CA GLU A 363 11.77 -8.07 -17.84
C GLU A 363 10.40 -7.92 -17.16
N LEU A 364 10.19 -8.59 -16.01
CA LEU A 364 8.91 -8.55 -15.32
C LEU A 364 8.80 -7.33 -14.41
N HIS A 365 7.73 -6.57 -14.60
CA HIS A 365 7.36 -5.45 -13.76
C HIS A 365 6.00 -5.68 -13.11
N LEU A 366 5.88 -5.23 -11.87
CA LEU A 366 4.63 -5.18 -11.13
C LEU A 366 4.24 -3.73 -10.90
N THR A 367 3.05 -3.34 -11.36
CA THR A 367 2.47 -2.02 -11.10
C THR A 367 1.35 -2.16 -10.08
N LEU A 368 1.45 -1.43 -8.99
CA LEU A 368 0.48 -1.46 -7.92
C LEU A 368 -0.27 -0.13 -7.82
N LYS A 369 -1.60 -0.22 -7.68
CA LYS A 369 -2.50 0.89 -7.39
C LYS A 369 -3.33 0.59 -6.15
N PRO A 370 -3.43 1.51 -5.17
CA PRO A 370 -4.37 1.38 -4.06
C PRO A 370 -5.82 1.30 -4.56
N GLY A 371 -6.66 0.48 -3.92
CA GLY A 371 -8.04 0.26 -4.33
C GLY A 371 -8.89 1.53 -4.39
N SER A 372 -8.65 2.48 -3.48
CA SER A 372 -9.37 3.76 -3.40
C SER A 372 -8.90 4.83 -4.40
N TYR A 373 -7.81 4.58 -5.14
CA TYR A 373 -7.23 5.53 -6.09
C TYR A 373 -7.72 5.24 -7.52
N GLU A 374 -7.55 6.20 -8.41
CA GLU A 374 -7.84 6.02 -9.84
C GLU A 374 -6.56 5.58 -10.58
N TRP A 375 -6.74 4.78 -11.63
CA TRP A 375 -5.67 4.52 -12.56
C TRP A 375 -5.33 5.81 -13.32
N PRO A 376 -4.04 6.18 -13.45
CA PRO A 376 -3.68 7.25 -14.37
C PRO A 376 -4.03 6.83 -15.80
N PRO A 377 -4.05 7.77 -16.77
CA PRO A 377 -4.07 7.42 -18.17
C PRO A 377 -2.91 6.45 -18.44
N LEU A 378 -3.26 5.20 -18.71
CA LEU A 378 -2.30 4.18 -19.09
C LEU A 378 -2.29 4.17 -20.63
N ASP A 379 -1.18 4.53 -21.25
CA ASP A 379 -0.92 4.15 -22.63
C ASP A 379 -0.71 2.63 -22.64
N LEU A 380 -1.86 1.94 -22.48
CA LEU A 380 -1.93 0.49 -22.51
C LEU A 380 -1.68 0.05 -23.95
N PHE A 381 -0.39 0.05 -24.31
CA PHE A 381 0.17 -0.39 -25.57
C PHE A 381 -0.12 0.54 -26.76
N PRO A 382 0.89 1.26 -27.30
CA PRO A 382 0.73 1.89 -28.58
C PRO A 382 0.25 0.83 -29.55
N LEU A 383 -0.85 1.12 -30.24
CA LEU A 383 -1.26 0.32 -31.41
C LEU A 383 -0.02 0.12 -32.26
N MET A 384 0.42 -1.12 -32.45
CA MET A 384 1.42 -1.41 -33.47
C MET A 384 0.81 -0.91 -34.79
N GLN A 385 1.36 0.19 -35.31
CA GLN A 385 1.12 0.66 -36.66
C GLN A 385 1.78 -0.30 -37.65
#